data_c21ddafad2493c5e6bf9c95de14c1ff7
#
_entry.id   c21ddafad2493c5e6bf9c95de14c1ff7
#
_cell.length_a   1.000
_cell.length_b   1.000
_cell.length_c   1.000
_cell.angle_alpha   90.00
_cell.angle_beta   90.00
_cell.angle_gamma   90.00
#
_symmetry.space_group_name_H-M   'P 1'
#
loop_
_entity.id
_entity.type
_entity.pdbx_description
1 polymer ?
#
loop_
_entity_poly.entity_id
_entity_poly.type
_entity_poly.pdbx_seq_one_letter_code
_entity_poly.pdbx_strand_id
1 'polypeptide(L)'
;MFGFSCAEWTIPNVLIRIVVSMILGCVIGLDRGLKKRGAGTKTNTIVCLGATLVMLTAQYMEVYFPGKSDLSRMASQVISGVGFLGVGTIIVSGHQVRGLTTAASLWACACVGLAVGIGFLDGGVIITVCVLISLHVLPRLEKYFFGAVNIYPSMCNWKPMEAFLNFWKNFRRIRYR
;
A
#
# COMPACT_ATOMS: atom_id res chain seq x y z
N MET A 1 8.27 -14.43 18.48
CA MET A 1 8.51 -14.70 17.06
C MET A 1 7.53 -15.78 16.68
N PHE A 2 6.42 -15.45 16.05
CA PHE A 2 5.38 -16.40 15.63
C PHE A 2 5.93 -17.15 14.42
N GLY A 3 6.30 -18.42 14.60
CA GLY A 3 7.08 -19.19 13.64
C GLY A 3 6.27 -19.78 12.47
N PHE A 4 5.46 -18.99 11.77
CA PHE A 4 4.85 -19.40 10.51
C PHE A 4 5.78 -19.12 9.33
N SER A 5 6.92 -19.84 9.29
CA SER A 5 7.80 -19.83 8.13
C SER A 5 7.39 -20.95 7.17
N CYS A 6 6.57 -20.62 6.18
CA CYS A 6 6.28 -21.50 5.05
C CYS A 6 7.34 -21.33 3.94
N ALA A 7 8.62 -21.13 4.29
CA ALA A 7 9.67 -20.82 3.31
C ALA A 7 10.08 -22.03 2.44
N GLU A 8 9.81 -23.26 2.90
CA GLU A 8 10.13 -24.48 2.14
C GLU A 8 9.28 -24.62 0.88
N TRP A 9 9.92 -25.05 -0.21
CA TRP A 9 9.27 -25.31 -1.49
C TRP A 9 8.50 -26.63 -1.43
N THR A 10 7.26 -26.58 -1.01
CA THR A 10 6.34 -27.72 -0.96
C THR A 10 4.99 -27.28 -1.50
N ILE A 11 4.30 -28.14 -2.26
CA ILE A 11 3.00 -27.81 -2.88
C ILE A 11 1.99 -27.25 -1.87
N PRO A 12 1.78 -27.84 -0.67
CA PRO A 12 0.86 -27.28 0.31
C PRO A 12 1.29 -25.87 0.79
N ASN A 13 2.59 -25.62 0.96
CA ASN A 13 3.08 -24.29 1.34
C ASN A 13 2.82 -23.25 0.25
N VAL A 14 3.00 -23.61 -1.01
CA VAL A 14 2.68 -22.74 -2.16
C VAL A 14 1.19 -22.40 -2.17
N LEU A 15 0.32 -23.39 -1.97
CA LEU A 15 -1.13 -23.16 -1.90
C LEU A 15 -1.52 -22.25 -0.74
N ILE A 16 -0.95 -22.46 0.45
CA ILE A 16 -1.19 -21.61 1.62
C ILE A 16 -0.80 -20.17 1.31
N ARG A 17 0.36 -19.92 0.71
CA ARG A 17 0.82 -18.56 0.34
C ARG A 17 -0.14 -17.89 -0.64
N ILE A 18 -0.60 -18.61 -1.67
CA ILE A 18 -1.55 -18.07 -2.64
C ILE A 18 -2.87 -17.72 -1.95
N VAL A 19 -3.41 -18.59 -1.11
CA VAL A 19 -4.67 -18.36 -0.38
C VAL A 19 -4.53 -17.17 0.58
N VAL A 20 -3.44 -17.11 1.36
CA VAL A 20 -3.18 -16.01 2.29
C VAL A 20 -3.05 -14.69 1.52
N SER A 21 -2.29 -14.66 0.43
CA SER A 21 -2.15 -13.49 -0.43
C SER A 21 -3.49 -13.01 -0.98
N MET A 22 -4.33 -13.93 -1.42
CA MET A 22 -5.69 -13.61 -1.90
C MET A 22 -6.53 -12.99 -0.79
N ILE A 23 -6.49 -13.54 0.42
CA ILE A 23 -7.24 -13.02 1.58
C ILE A 23 -6.74 -11.63 1.95
N LEU A 24 -5.42 -11.42 2.10
CA LEU A 24 -4.86 -10.13 2.49
C LEU A 24 -5.15 -9.04 1.44
N GLY A 25 -4.99 -9.36 0.15
CA GLY A 25 -5.33 -8.46 -0.94
C GLY A 25 -6.83 -8.12 -0.97
N CYS A 26 -7.68 -9.11 -0.70
CA CYS A 26 -9.13 -8.93 -0.59
C CYS A 26 -9.49 -8.00 0.58
N VAL A 27 -8.90 -8.19 1.76
CA VAL A 27 -9.16 -7.38 2.95
C VAL A 27 -8.80 -5.91 2.73
N ILE A 28 -7.61 -5.63 2.17
CA ILE A 28 -7.22 -4.26 1.81
C ILE A 28 -8.20 -3.68 0.78
N GLY A 29 -8.53 -4.47 -0.24
CA GLY A 29 -9.41 -4.04 -1.32
C GLY A 29 -10.87 -3.84 -0.90
N LEU A 30 -11.39 -4.59 0.06
CA LEU A 30 -12.73 -4.41 0.63
C LEU A 30 -12.86 -3.05 1.30
N ASP A 31 -11.88 -2.64 2.11
CA ASP A 31 -11.87 -1.30 2.71
C ASP A 31 -11.94 -0.19 1.65
N ARG A 32 -11.20 -0.37 0.56
CA ARG A 32 -11.18 0.59 -0.56
C ARG A 32 -12.50 0.60 -1.33
N GLY A 33 -13.05 -0.59 -1.60
CA GLY A 33 -14.31 -0.76 -2.31
C GLY A 33 -15.51 -0.17 -1.57
N LEU A 34 -15.62 -0.43 -0.25
CA LEU A 34 -16.66 0.12 0.61
C LEU A 34 -16.66 1.65 0.63
N LYS A 35 -15.48 2.27 0.54
CA LYS A 35 -15.30 3.73 0.50
C LYS A 35 -15.42 4.32 -0.92
N LYS A 36 -15.85 3.53 -1.91
CA LYS A 36 -15.97 3.93 -3.34
C LYS A 36 -14.69 4.60 -3.88
N ARG A 37 -13.52 4.09 -3.49
CA ARG A 37 -12.21 4.54 -4.00
C ARG A 37 -11.87 3.83 -5.30
N GLY A 38 -11.01 4.42 -6.13
CA GLY A 38 -10.75 3.99 -7.51
C GLY A 38 -10.31 2.52 -7.68
N ALA A 39 -9.42 1.99 -6.82
CA ALA A 39 -9.02 0.57 -6.84
C ALA A 39 -9.74 -0.18 -5.71
N GLY A 40 -10.69 -1.05 -6.08
CA GLY A 40 -11.48 -1.87 -5.15
C GLY A 40 -10.88 -3.26 -4.90
N THR A 41 -11.74 -4.17 -4.42
CA THR A 41 -11.37 -5.54 -4.02
C THR A 41 -10.68 -6.30 -5.15
N LYS A 42 -11.28 -6.34 -6.35
CA LYS A 42 -10.72 -7.09 -7.49
C LYS A 42 -9.29 -6.65 -7.82
N THR A 43 -9.06 -5.35 -7.93
CA THR A 43 -7.77 -4.80 -8.33
C THR A 43 -6.68 -5.10 -7.30
N ASN A 44 -6.95 -4.85 -6.02
CA ASN A 44 -5.97 -5.11 -4.95
C ASN A 44 -5.65 -6.61 -4.83
N THR A 45 -6.66 -7.49 -4.92
CA THR A 45 -6.44 -8.94 -4.87
C THR A 45 -5.57 -9.42 -6.03
N ILE A 46 -5.85 -8.96 -7.27
CA ILE A 46 -5.05 -9.35 -8.43
C ILE A 46 -3.61 -8.85 -8.34
N VAL A 47 -3.39 -7.62 -7.88
CA VAL A 47 -2.04 -7.07 -7.67
C VAL A 47 -1.28 -7.87 -6.62
N CYS A 48 -1.92 -8.24 -5.50
CA CYS A 48 -1.30 -9.05 -4.45
C CYS A 48 -0.93 -10.45 -4.98
N LEU A 49 -1.85 -11.13 -5.67
CA LEU A 49 -1.62 -12.43 -6.28
C LEU A 49 -0.51 -12.40 -7.33
N GLY A 50 -0.50 -11.38 -8.20
CA GLY A 50 0.54 -11.21 -9.21
C GLY A 50 1.92 -11.04 -8.59
N ALA A 51 2.05 -10.23 -7.56
CA ALA A 51 3.30 -10.07 -6.81
C ALA A 51 3.74 -11.36 -6.13
N THR A 52 2.79 -12.10 -5.54
CA THR A 52 3.05 -13.43 -4.93
C THR A 52 3.56 -14.43 -5.97
N LEU A 53 2.94 -14.46 -7.16
CA LEU A 53 3.36 -15.36 -8.24
C LEU A 53 4.79 -15.06 -8.69
N VAL A 54 5.19 -13.79 -8.80
CA VAL A 54 6.56 -13.43 -9.17
C VAL A 54 7.57 -13.96 -8.15
N MET A 55 7.28 -13.84 -6.84
CA MET A 55 8.18 -14.38 -5.80
C MET A 55 8.20 -15.90 -5.77
N LEU A 56 7.07 -16.56 -6.00
CA LEU A 56 7.02 -18.02 -6.14
C LEU A 56 7.84 -18.48 -7.35
N THR A 57 7.73 -17.78 -8.48
CA THR A 57 8.53 -18.08 -9.69
C THR A 57 10.02 -17.87 -9.42
N ALA A 58 10.40 -16.79 -8.73
CA ALA A 58 11.79 -16.54 -8.36
C ALA A 58 12.35 -17.65 -7.47
N GLN A 59 11.58 -18.10 -6.48
CA GLN A 59 11.96 -19.20 -5.60
C GLN A 59 12.04 -20.53 -6.35
N TYR A 60 11.11 -20.80 -7.26
CA TYR A 60 11.16 -21.99 -8.13
C TYR A 60 12.45 -22.02 -8.93
N MET A 61 12.83 -20.87 -9.55
CA MET A 61 14.08 -20.79 -10.30
C MET A 61 15.31 -21.02 -9.43
N GLU A 62 15.32 -20.51 -8.18
CA GLU A 62 16.45 -20.75 -7.27
C GLU A 62 16.59 -22.22 -6.87
N VAL A 63 15.45 -22.91 -6.62
CA VAL A 63 15.44 -24.33 -6.24
C VAL A 63 15.89 -25.25 -7.39
N TYR A 64 15.39 -25.00 -8.62
CA TYR A 64 15.66 -25.89 -9.76
C TYR A 64 16.84 -25.45 -10.63
N PHE A 65 17.27 -24.19 -10.54
CA PHE A 65 18.38 -23.61 -11.31
C PHE A 65 19.27 -22.74 -10.40
N PRO A 66 19.94 -23.35 -9.38
CA PRO A 66 20.69 -22.60 -8.38
C PRO A 66 21.75 -21.67 -8.99
N GLY A 67 21.84 -20.45 -8.45
CA GLY A 67 22.82 -19.46 -8.85
C GLY A 67 22.57 -18.76 -10.21
N LYS A 68 21.43 -19.06 -10.87
CA LYS A 68 21.02 -18.40 -12.12
C LYS A 68 19.97 -17.32 -11.93
N SER A 69 19.36 -17.23 -10.74
CA SER A 69 18.33 -16.26 -10.45
C SER A 69 18.71 -15.37 -9.26
N ASP A 70 18.26 -14.14 -9.30
CA ASP A 70 18.35 -13.17 -8.20
C ASP A 70 16.94 -12.82 -7.76
N LEU A 71 16.55 -13.34 -6.58
CA LEU A 71 15.24 -13.11 -6.00
C LEU A 71 14.97 -11.62 -5.76
N SER A 72 16.00 -10.87 -5.36
CA SER A 72 15.90 -9.44 -5.09
C SER A 72 15.59 -8.65 -6.34
N ARG A 73 16.16 -9.05 -7.47
CA ARG A 73 15.92 -8.42 -8.76
C ARG A 73 14.49 -8.63 -9.25
N MET A 74 13.93 -9.82 -9.08
CA MET A 74 12.53 -10.10 -9.43
C MET A 74 11.58 -9.25 -8.58
N ALA A 75 11.82 -9.15 -7.28
CA ALA A 75 11.03 -8.31 -6.37
C ALA A 75 11.12 -6.83 -6.75
N SER A 76 12.31 -6.31 -7.04
CA SER A 76 12.52 -4.90 -7.40
C SER A 76 11.78 -4.50 -8.68
N GLN A 77 11.69 -5.41 -9.67
CA GLN A 77 10.92 -5.18 -10.89
C GLN A 77 9.42 -5.07 -10.62
N VAL A 78 8.87 -5.87 -9.70
CA VAL A 78 7.46 -5.74 -9.29
C VAL A 78 7.21 -4.39 -8.64
N ILE A 79 8.07 -3.98 -7.69
CA ILE A 79 7.94 -2.70 -6.98
C ILE A 79 7.98 -1.52 -7.97
N SER A 80 8.88 -1.56 -8.94
CA SER A 80 8.97 -0.56 -10.00
C SER A 80 7.75 -0.60 -10.93
N GLY A 81 7.33 -1.79 -11.37
CA GLY A 81 6.22 -1.99 -12.30
C GLY A 81 4.86 -1.56 -11.76
N VAL A 82 4.61 -1.78 -10.46
CA VAL A 82 3.37 -1.34 -9.79
C VAL A 82 3.25 0.19 -9.78
N GLY A 83 4.37 0.92 -9.85
CA GLY A 83 4.36 2.38 -10.01
C GLY A 83 3.54 2.82 -11.23
N PHE A 84 3.61 2.11 -12.35
CA PHE A 84 2.79 2.39 -13.54
C PHE A 84 1.28 2.26 -13.26
N LEU A 85 0.86 1.21 -12.57
CA LEU A 85 -0.54 1.04 -12.15
C LEU A 85 -0.96 2.17 -11.20
N GLY A 86 -0.07 2.57 -10.29
CA GLY A 86 -0.27 3.69 -9.39
C GLY A 86 -0.56 4.98 -10.15
N VAL A 87 0.28 5.34 -11.10
CA VAL A 87 0.10 6.52 -11.96
C VAL A 87 -1.24 6.48 -12.70
N GLY A 88 -1.65 5.31 -13.22
CA GLY A 88 -2.93 5.12 -13.87
C GLY A 88 -4.16 5.41 -13.00
N THR A 89 -4.01 5.44 -11.67
CA THR A 89 -5.10 5.80 -10.74
C THR A 89 -5.11 7.27 -10.34
N ILE A 90 -4.06 8.03 -10.68
CA ILE A 90 -3.92 9.44 -10.32
C ILE A 90 -4.56 10.29 -11.41
N ILE A 91 -5.57 11.07 -11.04
CA ILE A 91 -6.29 11.97 -11.93
C ILE A 91 -6.03 13.40 -11.47
N VAL A 92 -5.54 14.23 -12.38
CA VAL A 92 -5.35 15.67 -12.17
C VAL A 92 -6.48 16.39 -12.88
N SER A 93 -7.30 17.14 -12.15
CA SER A 93 -8.39 17.94 -12.67
C SER A 93 -8.27 19.37 -12.14
N GLY A 94 -7.80 20.28 -12.99
CA GLY A 94 -7.46 21.64 -12.58
C GLY A 94 -6.40 21.66 -11.48
N HIS A 95 -6.74 22.21 -10.32
CA HIS A 95 -5.85 22.30 -9.16
C HIS A 95 -5.98 21.10 -8.19
N GLN A 96 -6.78 20.09 -8.51
CA GLN A 96 -7.00 18.94 -7.63
C GLN A 96 -6.32 17.68 -8.16
N VAL A 97 -5.58 17.01 -7.28
CA VAL A 97 -4.99 15.70 -7.55
C VAL A 97 -5.75 14.66 -6.72
N ARG A 98 -6.33 13.66 -7.39
CA ARG A 98 -7.08 12.56 -6.79
C ARG A 98 -6.37 11.24 -7.09
N GLY A 99 -6.56 10.23 -6.23
CA GLY A 99 -6.03 8.89 -6.47
C GLY A 99 -4.69 8.58 -5.79
N LEU A 100 -4.01 9.54 -5.15
CA LEU A 100 -2.71 9.32 -4.47
C LEU A 100 -2.77 8.19 -3.44
N THR A 101 -3.78 8.20 -2.55
CA THR A 101 -3.98 7.13 -1.55
C THR A 101 -4.31 5.79 -2.22
N THR A 102 -4.97 5.81 -3.37
CA THR A 102 -5.26 4.60 -4.16
C THR A 102 -3.98 4.03 -4.73
N ALA A 103 -3.13 4.85 -5.33
CA ALA A 103 -1.82 4.45 -5.84
C ALA A 103 -0.94 3.85 -4.72
N ALA A 104 -0.87 4.52 -3.56
CA ALA A 104 -0.14 4.04 -2.40
C ALA A 104 -0.66 2.70 -1.87
N SER A 105 -2.00 2.49 -1.85
CA SER A 105 -2.59 1.22 -1.42
C SER A 105 -2.30 0.07 -2.38
N LEU A 106 -2.27 0.30 -3.69
CA LEU A 106 -1.87 -0.70 -4.69
C LEU A 106 -0.40 -1.09 -4.52
N TRP A 107 0.47 -0.11 -4.32
CA TRP A 107 1.89 -0.33 -4.08
C TRP A 107 2.12 -1.16 -2.80
N ALA A 108 1.47 -0.79 -1.69
CA ALA A 108 1.54 -1.54 -0.44
C ALA A 108 1.01 -2.97 -0.60
N CYS A 109 -0.08 -3.16 -1.37
CA CYS A 109 -0.67 -4.46 -1.65
C CYS A 109 0.30 -5.38 -2.43
N ALA A 110 1.05 -4.83 -3.39
CA ALA A 110 2.10 -5.57 -4.08
C ALA A 110 3.23 -5.99 -3.12
N CYS A 111 3.67 -5.11 -2.22
CA CYS A 111 4.67 -5.44 -1.21
C CYS A 111 4.20 -6.57 -0.28
N VAL A 112 2.92 -6.56 0.14
CA VAL A 112 2.31 -7.67 0.88
C VAL A 112 2.40 -8.97 0.09
N GLY A 113 2.06 -8.93 -1.20
CA GLY A 113 2.15 -10.10 -2.08
C GLY A 113 3.57 -10.65 -2.20
N LEU A 114 4.59 -9.79 -2.32
CA LEU A 114 5.99 -10.19 -2.34
C LEU A 114 6.41 -10.86 -1.03
N ALA A 115 6.04 -10.28 0.12
CA ALA A 115 6.35 -10.83 1.44
C ALA A 115 5.74 -12.22 1.64
N VAL A 116 4.45 -12.37 1.32
CA VAL A 116 3.75 -13.66 1.40
C VAL A 116 4.33 -14.66 0.41
N GLY A 117 4.67 -14.21 -0.81
CA GLY A 117 5.24 -15.04 -1.86
C GLY A 117 6.57 -15.68 -1.49
N ILE A 118 7.45 -14.98 -0.78
CA ILE A 118 8.71 -15.54 -0.28
C ILE A 118 8.54 -16.44 0.95
N GLY A 119 7.32 -16.46 1.55
CA GLY A 119 7.03 -17.25 2.77
C GLY A 119 7.09 -16.44 4.06
N PHE A 120 7.30 -15.13 4.00
CA PHE A 120 7.27 -14.24 5.16
C PHE A 120 5.82 -13.84 5.50
N LEU A 121 5.02 -14.84 5.93
CA LEU A 121 3.58 -14.69 6.19
C LEU A 121 3.31 -13.72 7.33
N ASP A 122 4.05 -13.83 8.43
CA ASP A 122 3.90 -12.96 9.61
C ASP A 122 4.06 -11.49 9.23
N GLY A 123 5.10 -11.17 8.43
CA GLY A 123 5.33 -9.83 7.92
C GLY A 123 4.21 -9.34 7.01
N GLY A 124 3.71 -10.21 6.14
CA GLY A 124 2.56 -9.89 5.27
C GLY A 124 1.31 -9.54 6.06
N VAL A 125 1.00 -10.29 7.13
CA VAL A 125 -0.14 -10.01 8.03
C VAL A 125 0.07 -8.72 8.80
N ILE A 126 1.22 -8.55 9.44
CA ILE A 126 1.52 -7.37 10.25
C ILE A 126 1.41 -6.09 9.40
N ILE A 127 2.04 -6.06 8.22
CA ILE A 127 1.99 -4.87 7.38
C ILE A 127 0.58 -4.60 6.86
N THR A 128 -0.21 -5.64 6.56
CA THR A 128 -1.61 -5.49 6.18
C THR A 128 -2.42 -4.81 7.28
N VAL A 129 -2.25 -5.23 8.53
CA VAL A 129 -2.91 -4.59 9.69
C VAL A 129 -2.46 -3.14 9.82
N CYS A 130 -1.16 -2.85 9.68
CA CYS A 130 -0.64 -1.48 9.73
C CYS A 130 -1.22 -0.60 8.61
N VAL A 131 -1.35 -1.13 7.40
CA VAL A 131 -1.97 -0.42 6.26
C VAL A 131 -3.43 -0.12 6.54
N LEU A 132 -4.20 -1.07 7.05
CA LEU A 132 -5.61 -0.87 7.41
C LEU A 132 -5.76 0.17 8.52
N ILE A 133 -4.93 0.09 9.56
CA ILE A 133 -4.91 1.08 10.64
C ILE A 133 -4.63 2.47 10.06
N SER A 134 -3.62 2.60 9.21
CA SER A 134 -3.27 3.87 8.56
C SER A 134 -4.43 4.44 7.74
N LEU A 135 -5.11 3.61 6.95
CA LEU A 135 -6.25 4.02 6.13
C LEU A 135 -7.50 4.42 6.93
N HIS A 136 -7.62 3.96 8.19
CA HIS A 136 -8.76 4.26 9.06
C HIS A 136 -8.48 5.34 10.08
N VAL A 137 -7.30 5.27 10.72
CA VAL A 137 -6.97 6.13 11.87
C VAL A 137 -6.49 7.50 11.40
N LEU A 138 -5.57 7.55 10.41
CA LEU A 138 -5.03 8.83 9.95
C LEU A 138 -6.10 9.84 9.53
N PRO A 139 -7.11 9.48 8.71
CA PRO A 139 -8.15 10.45 8.32
C PRO A 139 -9.00 10.94 9.50
N ARG A 140 -9.15 10.11 10.56
CA ARG A 140 -9.85 10.54 11.78
C ARG A 140 -8.99 11.50 12.60
N LEU A 141 -7.69 11.21 12.73
CA LEU A 141 -6.74 12.10 13.40
C LEU A 141 -6.61 13.43 12.66
N GLU A 142 -6.52 13.41 11.33
CA GLU A 142 -6.53 14.62 10.52
C GLU A 142 -7.76 15.48 10.81
N LYS A 143 -8.96 14.89 10.85
CA LYS A 143 -10.18 15.62 11.20
C LYS A 143 -10.16 16.17 12.63
N TYR A 144 -9.58 15.44 13.57
CA TYR A 144 -9.48 15.88 14.96
C TYR A 144 -8.48 17.04 15.12
N PHE A 145 -7.29 16.93 14.52
CA PHE A 145 -6.24 17.94 14.65
C PHE A 145 -6.48 19.15 13.74
N PHE A 146 -6.94 18.95 12.51
CA PHE A 146 -7.17 20.03 11.55
C PHE A 146 -8.60 20.55 11.53
N GLY A 147 -9.57 19.82 12.05
CA GLY A 147 -10.95 20.28 12.24
C GLY A 147 -11.09 21.31 13.36
N ALA A 148 -10.17 21.32 14.32
CA ALA A 148 -10.09 22.33 15.37
C ALA A 148 -9.44 23.65 14.85
N VAL A 149 -8.67 23.58 13.80
CA VAL A 149 -8.16 24.73 13.07
C VAL A 149 -8.95 24.76 11.77
N ASN A 150 -9.80 25.74 11.59
CA ASN A 150 -10.69 25.94 10.43
C ASN A 150 -9.90 26.11 9.10
N ILE A 151 -9.00 25.14 8.76
CA ILE A 151 -8.08 25.14 7.62
C ILE A 151 -8.66 24.34 6.45
N TYR A 152 -9.90 23.87 6.53
CA TYR A 152 -10.61 23.40 5.34
C TYR A 152 -11.55 24.51 4.79
N PRO A 153 -11.02 25.49 4.05
CA PRO A 153 -11.84 26.08 3.01
C PRO A 153 -12.05 24.95 2.00
N SER A 154 -13.29 24.69 1.69
CA SER A 154 -13.76 23.79 0.62
C SER A 154 -12.65 23.46 -0.38
N MET A 155 -12.40 22.16 -0.65
CA MET A 155 -11.33 21.61 -1.53
C MET A 155 -11.29 22.22 -2.96
N CYS A 156 -12.00 23.31 -3.20
CA CYS A 156 -12.09 24.02 -4.47
C CYS A 156 -11.12 25.21 -4.63
N ASN A 157 -10.41 25.64 -3.56
CA ASN A 157 -9.52 26.80 -3.69
C ASN A 157 -8.22 26.58 -2.89
N TRP A 158 -7.43 25.57 -3.29
CA TRP A 158 -6.10 25.33 -2.76
C TRP A 158 -5.16 26.46 -3.20
N LYS A 159 -4.90 27.42 -2.32
CA LYS A 159 -3.80 28.38 -2.44
C LYS A 159 -2.67 27.92 -1.51
N PRO A 160 -1.74 27.10 -1.97
CA PRO A 160 -0.71 26.49 -1.12
C PRO A 160 0.16 27.53 -0.42
N MET A 161 0.39 28.68 -1.06
CA MET A 161 1.20 29.76 -0.52
C MET A 161 0.51 30.48 0.65
N GLU A 162 -0.81 30.72 0.59
CA GLU A 162 -1.56 31.37 1.67
C GLU A 162 -1.71 30.46 2.90
N ALA A 163 -1.93 29.15 2.69
CA ALA A 163 -1.99 28.19 3.78
C ALA A 163 -0.64 28.08 4.52
N PHE A 164 0.46 28.05 3.78
CA PHE A 164 1.82 28.04 4.33
C PHE A 164 2.14 29.33 5.09
N LEU A 165 1.78 30.49 4.54
CA LEU A 165 1.99 31.80 5.17
C LEU A 165 1.17 31.96 6.46
N ASN A 166 -0.07 31.46 6.49
CA ASN A 166 -0.92 31.49 7.67
C ASN A 166 -0.43 30.51 8.76
N PHE A 167 0.03 29.31 8.38
CA PHE A 167 0.71 28.38 9.29
C PHE A 167 1.95 29.05 9.92
N TRP A 168 2.78 29.72 9.10
CA TRP A 168 4.01 30.39 9.56
C TRP A 168 3.73 31.59 10.45
N LYS A 169 2.67 32.36 10.16
CA LYS A 169 2.21 33.46 11.04
C LYS A 169 1.72 32.97 12.40
N ASN A 170 0.95 31.88 12.44
CA ASN A 170 0.47 31.31 13.70
C ASN A 170 1.59 30.68 14.52
N PHE A 171 2.53 29.97 13.86
CA PHE A 171 3.70 29.40 14.52
C PHE A 171 4.59 30.47 15.16
N ARG A 172 4.75 31.62 14.51
CA ARG A 172 5.49 32.78 15.04
C ARG A 172 4.80 33.41 16.26
N ARG A 173 3.46 33.44 16.28
CA ARG A 173 2.67 33.97 17.39
C ARG A 173 2.77 33.11 18.68
N ILE A 174 3.01 31.80 18.54
CA ILE A 174 3.18 30.88 19.67
C ILE A 174 4.57 31.00 20.31
N ARG A 175 5.59 31.39 19.54
CA ARG A 175 6.99 31.53 20.03
C ARG A 175 7.22 32.83 20.86
N TYR A 176 6.33 33.82 20.80
CA TYR A 176 6.48 35.11 21.45
C TYR A 176 5.41 35.38 22.52
N ARG A 177 4.84 34.30 23.06
CA ARG A 177 4.04 34.30 24.29
C ARG A 177 4.70 33.39 25.29
#